data_554ff64da28ecbfcda557d6f4b325a5e
#
_entry.id   554ff64da28ecbfcda557d6f4b325a5e
#
_cell.length_a   1.000
_cell.length_b   1.000
_cell.length_c   1.000
_cell.angle_alpha   90.00
_cell.angle_beta   90.00
_cell.angle_gamma   90.00
#
_symmetry.space_group_name_H-M   'P 1'
#
loop_
_entity.id
_entity.type
_entity.pdbx_description
1 polymer ?
#
loop_
_entity_poly.entity_id
_entity_poly.type
_entity_poly.pdbx_seq_one_letter_code
_entity_poly.pdbx_strand_id
1 'polypeptide(L)'
;MSFSGIEDRDAIEAEMPWADRDVAKTLWGLLGNTAGKFPNHNAISYQLFSGPKDHAETLTWQQLQGQVGRAANLFRSLGVGPNDVVAYVLPNCNETVITLLGGAVAGIANPINPLLDAEQIGSILRETKAKVVVTLRAFPKTDVAEKTAAAVALAPNVKHVLEVDLCRYLTAPKSWIVPLIRPKLKTTNTATYHNFNTELSKQPSSLTFDDPQEDRVAFYFHTGGTTGMPKVAQHKYSGMVYNGWIGHTLLYTEEDNIMCPLPLFHVFACHVILMAAVTSGAHVVFPTPQGYRGEGVFDNFWKLIERWKITFIITVPTAISAKMQRPINADISTVKTAFSGSAPLPLELFRRFEEATGITLVEGYGLTEATCLVSCNPVDGEKKVGSIGVTFPYTDVKIMKSTNDGPVEAGVDEIGEICISNPGVFVGNTYTEADKNKDLYYFDQYLRTGDLGRIDADKYLWITGRAKDLIIRGGHNIDPAEIEEALLGHSAVAFAGAIGQPDAHAGEVPCAFVELVGGASVTEQELLDFCKEKVHERAAQPKHMTIMPELPKTAVGKIFKPDLRKMAITRIFNEALKESGSAAKVTSVIDDKKRGLVAQVKMNGANESDVGEVLNVFTFGWEAA
;
A
#
# COMPACT_ATOMS: atom_id res chain seq x y z
N MET A 1 -25.67 -3.57 8.54
CA MET A 1 -26.20 -2.25 8.98
C MET A 1 -25.83 -1.24 7.91
N SER A 2 -26.65 -0.21 7.67
CA SER A 2 -26.19 0.91 6.82
C SER A 2 -25.20 1.76 7.63
N PHE A 3 -24.21 2.35 6.97
CA PHE A 3 -23.28 3.30 7.59
C PHE A 3 -23.50 4.66 6.93
N SER A 4 -24.34 5.47 7.58
CA SER A 4 -24.78 6.76 7.06
C SER A 4 -24.04 7.96 7.68
N GLY A 5 -23.28 7.74 8.76
CA GLY A 5 -22.51 8.81 9.39
C GLY A 5 -22.10 8.56 10.84
N ILE A 6 -21.80 9.66 11.51
CA ILE A 6 -21.30 9.67 12.88
C ILE A 6 -22.34 9.11 13.88
N GLU A 7 -23.62 9.31 13.60
CA GLU A 7 -24.71 8.84 14.47
C GLU A 7 -24.77 7.30 14.50
N ASP A 8 -24.57 6.64 13.37
CA ASP A 8 -24.51 5.17 13.31
C ASP A 8 -23.28 4.65 14.04
N ARG A 9 -22.13 5.31 13.90
CA ARG A 9 -20.92 5.00 14.68
C ARG A 9 -21.20 5.06 16.18
N ASP A 10 -21.74 6.17 16.63
CA ASP A 10 -22.00 6.43 18.05
C ASP A 10 -23.04 5.44 18.60
N ALA A 11 -24.05 5.07 17.81
CA ALA A 11 -25.03 4.05 18.17
C ALA A 11 -24.38 2.66 18.34
N ILE A 12 -23.47 2.28 17.44
CA ILE A 12 -22.73 1.01 17.50
C ILE A 12 -21.84 0.97 18.76
N GLU A 13 -21.17 2.07 19.10
CA GLU A 13 -20.31 2.16 20.29
C GLU A 13 -21.13 2.15 21.60
N ALA A 14 -22.28 2.83 21.59
CA ALA A 14 -23.18 2.87 22.74
C ALA A 14 -23.90 1.53 23.00
N GLU A 15 -24.13 0.73 21.94
CA GLU A 15 -24.71 -0.60 22.08
C GLU A 15 -23.84 -1.51 22.93
N MET A 16 -22.52 -1.51 22.69
CA MET A 16 -21.58 -2.43 23.36
C MET A 16 -20.13 -1.94 23.23
N PRO A 17 -19.33 -1.92 24.32
CA PRO A 17 -17.88 -1.69 24.24
C PRO A 17 -17.19 -2.74 23.37
N TRP A 18 -16.09 -2.37 22.70
CA TRP A 18 -15.32 -3.30 21.86
C TRP A 18 -14.88 -4.56 22.61
N ALA A 19 -14.44 -4.41 23.87
CA ALA A 19 -13.96 -5.52 24.69
C ALA A 19 -15.03 -6.59 24.98
N ASP A 20 -16.31 -6.23 24.90
CA ASP A 20 -17.44 -7.11 25.19
C ASP A 20 -18.04 -7.72 23.92
N ARG A 21 -17.58 -7.31 22.71
CA ARG A 21 -18.03 -7.86 21.45
C ARG A 21 -17.62 -9.31 21.31
N ASP A 22 -18.59 -10.17 20.95
CA ASP A 22 -18.36 -11.60 20.66
C ASP A 22 -17.70 -11.75 19.29
N VAL A 23 -16.37 -11.58 19.25
CA VAL A 23 -15.53 -11.74 18.06
C VAL A 23 -14.54 -12.88 18.24
N ALA A 24 -14.15 -13.53 17.15
CA ALA A 24 -13.15 -14.58 17.19
C ALA A 24 -11.82 -14.04 17.76
N LYS A 25 -11.16 -14.82 18.63
CA LYS A 25 -9.89 -14.44 19.26
C LYS A 25 -8.68 -14.76 18.38
N THR A 26 -8.85 -15.67 17.42
CA THR A 26 -7.77 -16.14 16.53
C THR A 26 -8.24 -16.15 15.08
N LEU A 27 -7.29 -16.14 14.17
CA LEU A 27 -7.57 -16.26 12.74
C LEU A 27 -8.17 -17.61 12.37
N TRP A 28 -7.70 -18.69 13.02
CA TRP A 28 -8.24 -20.03 12.77
C TRP A 28 -9.70 -20.14 13.23
N GLY A 29 -10.02 -19.60 14.39
CA GLY A 29 -11.40 -19.51 14.88
C GLY A 29 -12.28 -18.69 13.95
N LEU A 30 -11.80 -17.51 13.50
CA LEU A 30 -12.53 -16.63 12.58
C LEU A 30 -12.83 -17.34 11.25
N LEU A 31 -11.82 -17.97 10.64
CA LEU A 31 -11.97 -18.73 9.40
C LEU A 31 -12.90 -19.94 9.58
N GLY A 32 -12.82 -20.60 10.76
CA GLY A 32 -13.69 -21.72 11.12
C GLY A 32 -15.16 -21.32 11.21
N ASN A 33 -15.45 -20.17 11.80
CA ASN A 33 -16.80 -19.62 11.90
C ASN A 33 -17.41 -19.40 10.49
N THR A 34 -16.64 -18.76 9.61
CA THR A 34 -17.08 -18.46 8.23
C THR A 34 -17.23 -19.74 7.39
N ALA A 35 -16.25 -20.65 7.45
CA ALA A 35 -16.35 -21.93 6.74
C ALA A 35 -17.48 -22.81 7.26
N GLY A 36 -17.80 -22.75 8.55
CA GLY A 36 -18.95 -23.44 9.15
C GLY A 36 -20.29 -22.86 8.70
N LYS A 37 -20.38 -21.53 8.59
CA LYS A 37 -21.60 -20.82 8.17
C LYS A 37 -21.83 -20.90 6.66
N PHE A 38 -20.77 -20.78 5.85
CA PHE A 38 -20.83 -20.68 4.39
C PHE A 38 -19.92 -21.69 3.67
N PRO A 39 -19.98 -23.00 3.98
CA PRO A 39 -18.97 -23.98 3.53
C PRO A 39 -18.81 -24.04 2.00
N ASN A 40 -19.90 -23.87 1.26
CA ASN A 40 -19.94 -24.01 -0.19
C ASN A 40 -19.92 -22.67 -0.96
N HIS A 41 -19.96 -21.53 -0.27
CA HIS A 41 -19.77 -20.23 -0.93
C HIS A 41 -18.33 -20.11 -1.42
N ASN A 42 -18.14 -19.41 -2.55
CA ASN A 42 -16.82 -19.10 -3.04
C ASN A 42 -16.10 -18.17 -2.05
N ALA A 43 -14.88 -18.53 -1.70
CA ALA A 43 -14.03 -17.73 -0.84
C ALA A 43 -13.08 -16.86 -1.69
N ILE A 44 -12.29 -17.52 -2.52
CA ILE A 44 -11.33 -16.86 -3.40
C ILE A 44 -11.37 -17.46 -4.79
N SER A 45 -11.16 -16.60 -5.81
CA SER A 45 -10.91 -17.00 -7.19
C SER A 45 -9.69 -16.32 -7.73
N TYR A 46 -8.87 -17.06 -8.45
CA TYR A 46 -7.66 -16.56 -9.06
C TYR A 46 -7.56 -16.95 -10.53
N GLN A 47 -7.14 -16.03 -11.39
CA GLN A 47 -6.80 -16.28 -12.78
C GLN A 47 -5.39 -15.74 -13.11
N LEU A 48 -4.65 -16.49 -13.93
CA LEU A 48 -3.27 -16.15 -14.27
C LEU A 48 -3.19 -15.02 -15.32
N PHE A 49 -4.19 -14.90 -16.17
CA PHE A 49 -4.29 -13.90 -17.24
C PHE A 49 -5.59 -13.11 -17.10
N SER A 50 -5.62 -11.88 -17.63
CA SER A 50 -6.72 -10.94 -17.46
C SER A 50 -7.90 -11.14 -18.40
N GLY A 51 -7.87 -12.12 -19.29
CA GLY A 51 -8.96 -12.33 -20.24
C GLY A 51 -10.26 -12.77 -19.55
N PRO A 52 -11.43 -12.26 -19.99
CA PRO A 52 -12.71 -12.58 -19.34
C PRO A 52 -13.17 -14.05 -19.53
N LYS A 53 -12.45 -14.83 -20.35
CA LYS A 53 -12.69 -16.27 -20.57
C LYS A 53 -11.50 -17.14 -20.11
N ASP A 54 -10.48 -16.53 -19.55
CA ASP A 54 -9.29 -17.27 -19.09
C ASP A 54 -9.64 -18.20 -17.94
N HIS A 55 -8.86 -19.28 -17.83
CA HIS A 55 -9.02 -20.26 -16.75
C HIS A 55 -8.84 -19.59 -15.38
N ALA A 56 -9.70 -19.94 -14.46
CA ALA A 56 -9.64 -19.51 -13.07
C ALA A 56 -9.80 -20.70 -12.15
N GLU A 57 -9.15 -20.66 -11.00
CA GLU A 57 -9.32 -21.63 -9.93
C GLU A 57 -10.03 -20.96 -8.75
N THR A 58 -11.11 -21.56 -8.29
CA THR A 58 -11.92 -21.09 -7.17
C THR A 58 -11.82 -22.07 -6.01
N LEU A 59 -11.68 -21.55 -4.80
CA LEU A 59 -11.80 -22.30 -3.55
C LEU A 59 -13.04 -21.83 -2.80
N THR A 60 -13.82 -22.77 -2.27
CA THR A 60 -14.89 -22.45 -1.32
C THR A 60 -14.30 -22.16 0.06
N TRP A 61 -15.11 -21.60 0.98
CA TRP A 61 -14.66 -21.32 2.35
C TRP A 61 -14.18 -22.59 3.06
N GLN A 62 -14.89 -23.72 2.90
CA GLN A 62 -14.46 -25.00 3.47
C GLN A 62 -13.13 -25.48 2.87
N GLN A 63 -12.96 -25.35 1.54
CA GLN A 63 -11.70 -25.71 0.87
C GLN A 63 -10.56 -24.80 1.31
N LEU A 64 -10.78 -23.49 1.39
CA LEU A 64 -9.77 -22.54 1.86
C LEU A 64 -9.34 -22.84 3.30
N GLN A 65 -10.30 -23.08 4.22
CA GLN A 65 -9.98 -23.49 5.60
C GLN A 65 -9.10 -24.73 5.62
N GLY A 66 -9.44 -25.74 4.85
CA GLY A 66 -8.66 -26.98 4.76
C GLY A 66 -7.24 -26.74 4.23
N GLN A 67 -7.06 -25.89 3.23
CA GLN A 67 -5.73 -25.53 2.70
C GLN A 67 -4.91 -24.71 3.70
N VAL A 68 -5.55 -23.79 4.42
CA VAL A 68 -4.90 -23.01 5.50
C VAL A 68 -4.45 -23.93 6.64
N GLY A 69 -5.27 -24.90 7.04
CA GLY A 69 -4.87 -25.90 8.04
C GLY A 69 -3.65 -26.73 7.59
N ARG A 70 -3.65 -27.17 6.31
CA ARG A 70 -2.49 -27.85 5.71
C ARG A 70 -1.23 -26.97 5.74
N ALA A 71 -1.35 -25.70 5.38
CA ALA A 71 -0.22 -24.78 5.38
C ALA A 71 0.32 -24.53 6.81
N ALA A 72 -0.56 -24.33 7.77
CA ALA A 72 -0.18 -24.17 9.17
C ALA A 72 0.57 -25.40 9.70
N ASN A 73 0.07 -26.62 9.42
CA ASN A 73 0.74 -27.87 9.78
C ASN A 73 2.11 -28.02 9.07
N LEU A 74 2.19 -27.66 7.78
CA LEU A 74 3.44 -27.66 7.03
C LEU A 74 4.47 -26.75 7.71
N PHE A 75 4.12 -25.52 8.02
CA PHE A 75 5.05 -24.57 8.67
C PHE A 75 5.48 -25.07 10.04
N ARG A 76 4.57 -25.64 10.84
CA ARG A 76 4.90 -26.28 12.12
C ARG A 76 5.87 -27.45 11.94
N SER A 77 5.68 -28.30 10.94
CA SER A 77 6.59 -29.43 10.64
C SER A 77 7.99 -28.97 10.24
N LEU A 78 8.14 -27.73 9.70
CA LEU A 78 9.40 -27.08 9.41
C LEU A 78 9.98 -26.30 10.60
N GLY A 79 9.43 -26.47 11.81
CA GLY A 79 9.93 -25.89 13.05
C GLY A 79 9.50 -24.44 13.30
N VAL A 80 8.42 -23.97 12.67
CA VAL A 80 7.82 -22.66 12.95
C VAL A 80 7.01 -22.74 14.23
N GLY A 81 7.36 -21.99 15.26
CA GLY A 81 6.59 -21.80 16.49
C GLY A 81 5.70 -20.54 16.45
N PRO A 82 4.94 -20.24 17.52
CA PRO A 82 4.00 -19.12 17.58
C PRO A 82 4.63 -17.74 17.32
N ASN A 83 5.92 -17.58 17.67
CA ASN A 83 6.67 -16.33 17.53
C ASN A 83 7.68 -16.38 16.37
N ASP A 84 7.67 -17.43 15.55
CA ASP A 84 8.55 -17.56 14.41
C ASP A 84 7.88 -17.07 13.13
N VAL A 85 8.71 -16.60 12.19
CA VAL A 85 8.23 -15.92 11.01
C VAL A 85 8.25 -16.82 9.77
N VAL A 86 7.11 -16.84 9.08
CA VAL A 86 6.95 -17.32 7.71
C VAL A 86 6.85 -16.10 6.80
N ALA A 87 7.93 -15.81 6.07
CA ALA A 87 7.90 -14.76 5.06
C ALA A 87 7.41 -15.30 3.72
N TYR A 88 6.82 -14.43 2.90
CA TYR A 88 6.60 -14.76 1.50
C TYR A 88 6.99 -13.60 0.57
N VAL A 89 7.53 -13.97 -0.60
CA VAL A 89 7.84 -13.08 -1.72
C VAL A 89 7.06 -13.62 -2.91
N LEU A 90 5.76 -13.31 -2.97
CA LEU A 90 4.82 -13.84 -3.94
C LEU A 90 3.96 -12.72 -4.56
N PRO A 91 3.58 -12.83 -5.83
CA PRO A 91 2.46 -12.09 -6.37
C PRO A 91 1.14 -12.66 -5.87
N ASN A 92 0.01 -12.05 -6.22
CA ASN A 92 -1.30 -12.63 -5.89
C ASN A 92 -1.51 -13.96 -6.58
N CYS A 93 -1.88 -14.98 -5.82
CA CYS A 93 -2.37 -16.29 -6.26
C CYS A 93 -3.06 -17.00 -5.07
N ASN A 94 -3.68 -18.15 -5.30
CA ASN A 94 -4.32 -18.90 -4.20
C ASN A 94 -3.31 -19.28 -3.11
N GLU A 95 -2.08 -19.67 -3.50
CA GLU A 95 -1.02 -20.03 -2.57
C GLU A 95 -0.55 -18.84 -1.72
N THR A 96 -0.67 -17.61 -2.23
CA THR A 96 -0.37 -16.40 -1.45
C THR A 96 -1.37 -16.22 -0.30
N VAL A 97 -2.66 -16.39 -0.57
CA VAL A 97 -3.70 -16.37 0.47
C VAL A 97 -3.49 -17.50 1.48
N ILE A 98 -3.25 -18.72 1.00
CA ILE A 98 -3.01 -19.89 1.84
C ILE A 98 -1.77 -19.70 2.73
N THR A 99 -0.70 -19.13 2.18
CA THR A 99 0.55 -18.85 2.92
C THR A 99 0.34 -17.75 3.96
N LEU A 100 -0.34 -16.67 3.59
CA LEU A 100 -0.63 -15.55 4.48
C LEU A 100 -1.44 -16.01 5.70
N LEU A 101 -2.57 -16.68 5.46
CA LEU A 101 -3.44 -17.15 6.53
C LEU A 101 -2.80 -18.31 7.33
N GLY A 102 -2.22 -19.30 6.64
CA GLY A 102 -1.56 -20.43 7.30
C GLY A 102 -0.30 -20.04 8.08
N GLY A 103 0.45 -19.07 7.58
CA GLY A 103 1.61 -18.49 8.28
C GLY A 103 1.20 -17.77 9.56
N ALA A 104 0.10 -17.01 9.54
CA ALA A 104 -0.44 -16.32 10.71
C ALA A 104 -1.03 -17.30 11.75
N VAL A 105 -1.62 -18.42 11.31
CA VAL A 105 -2.09 -19.48 12.20
C VAL A 105 -0.91 -20.22 12.85
N ALA A 106 0.13 -20.56 12.10
CA ALA A 106 1.29 -21.29 12.63
C ALA A 106 2.23 -20.40 13.46
N GLY A 107 2.43 -19.17 13.05
CA GLY A 107 3.40 -18.25 13.62
C GLY A 107 3.06 -16.81 13.25
N ILE A 108 4.02 -16.08 12.67
CA ILE A 108 3.86 -14.70 12.20
C ILE A 108 4.04 -14.72 10.68
N ALA A 109 3.03 -14.29 9.92
CA ALA A 109 3.16 -14.14 8.48
C ALA A 109 3.82 -12.79 8.14
N ASN A 110 4.83 -12.81 7.25
CA ASN A 110 5.51 -11.60 6.80
C ASN A 110 5.43 -11.46 5.28
N PRO A 111 4.41 -10.76 4.76
CA PRO A 111 4.30 -10.38 3.37
C PRO A 111 5.44 -9.45 2.95
N ILE A 112 6.19 -9.81 1.91
CA ILE A 112 7.27 -8.98 1.37
C ILE A 112 6.97 -8.62 -0.08
N ASN A 113 7.11 -7.35 -0.42
CA ASN A 113 6.90 -6.84 -1.76
C ASN A 113 7.92 -7.46 -2.76
N PRO A 114 7.49 -8.23 -3.76
CA PRO A 114 8.38 -8.87 -4.74
C PRO A 114 9.06 -7.88 -5.69
N LEU A 115 8.71 -6.60 -5.65
CA LEU A 115 9.35 -5.55 -6.46
C LEU A 115 10.59 -4.95 -5.79
N LEU A 116 10.80 -5.21 -4.50
CA LEU A 116 12.02 -4.81 -3.80
C LEU A 116 13.23 -5.52 -4.39
N ASP A 117 14.41 -4.93 -4.22
CA ASP A 117 15.66 -5.58 -4.57
C ASP A 117 16.07 -6.66 -3.55
N ALA A 118 17.11 -7.44 -3.89
CA ALA A 118 17.55 -8.56 -3.06
C ALA A 118 18.09 -8.11 -1.69
N GLU A 119 18.72 -6.93 -1.60
CA GLU A 119 19.26 -6.39 -0.35
C GLU A 119 18.14 -5.95 0.59
N GLN A 120 17.13 -5.26 0.05
CA GLN A 120 15.94 -4.84 0.82
C GLN A 120 15.17 -6.05 1.35
N ILE A 121 14.90 -7.05 0.50
CA ILE A 121 14.26 -8.31 0.90
C ILE A 121 15.11 -9.01 1.96
N GLY A 122 16.43 -9.14 1.73
CA GLY A 122 17.36 -9.77 2.67
C GLY A 122 17.42 -9.06 4.02
N SER A 123 17.32 -7.74 4.04
CA SER A 123 17.25 -6.95 5.27
C SER A 123 15.99 -7.24 6.06
N ILE A 124 14.82 -7.26 5.41
CA ILE A 124 13.55 -7.63 6.06
C ILE A 124 13.62 -9.05 6.62
N LEU A 125 14.15 -10.01 5.87
CA LEU A 125 14.31 -11.39 6.33
C LEU A 125 15.22 -11.52 7.54
N ARG A 126 16.30 -10.71 7.63
CA ARG A 126 17.19 -10.65 8.79
C ARG A 126 16.50 -10.02 9.99
N GLU A 127 15.87 -8.87 9.81
CA GLU A 127 15.16 -8.13 10.87
C GLU A 127 14.09 -8.99 11.51
N THR A 128 13.24 -9.62 10.69
CA THR A 128 12.14 -10.46 11.14
C THR A 128 12.58 -11.87 11.57
N LYS A 129 13.84 -12.23 11.35
CA LYS A 129 14.39 -13.56 11.63
C LYS A 129 13.57 -14.69 10.96
N ALA A 130 13.09 -14.47 9.74
CA ALA A 130 12.27 -15.43 9.02
C ALA A 130 12.92 -16.80 8.95
N LYS A 131 12.22 -17.86 9.37
CA LYS A 131 12.70 -19.25 9.31
C LYS A 131 12.37 -19.92 7.97
N VAL A 132 11.21 -19.59 7.42
CA VAL A 132 10.65 -20.14 6.18
C VAL A 132 10.37 -18.99 5.23
N VAL A 133 10.72 -19.17 3.96
CA VAL A 133 10.35 -18.25 2.88
C VAL A 133 9.53 -19.00 1.84
N VAL A 134 8.36 -18.48 1.48
CA VAL A 134 7.57 -18.98 0.36
C VAL A 134 7.74 -18.03 -0.82
N THR A 135 8.13 -18.56 -1.98
CA THR A 135 8.40 -17.74 -3.17
C THR A 135 7.95 -18.43 -4.45
N LEU A 136 8.05 -17.75 -5.59
CA LEU A 136 7.82 -18.39 -6.88
C LEU A 136 8.95 -19.34 -7.23
N ARG A 137 8.61 -20.48 -7.80
CA ARG A 137 9.52 -21.24 -8.65
C ARG A 137 9.84 -20.39 -9.88
N ALA A 138 11.10 -20.42 -10.34
CA ALA A 138 11.51 -19.65 -11.51
C ALA A 138 10.48 -19.75 -12.65
N PHE A 139 10.05 -18.60 -13.17
CA PHE A 139 8.97 -18.50 -14.15
C PHE A 139 9.33 -17.45 -15.21
N PRO A 140 9.01 -17.67 -16.48
CA PRO A 140 9.32 -16.69 -17.54
C PRO A 140 8.76 -15.30 -17.26
N LYS A 141 9.50 -14.27 -17.66
CA LYS A 141 9.15 -12.85 -17.51
C LYS A 141 9.05 -12.33 -16.06
N THR A 142 9.67 -13.00 -15.09
CA THR A 142 9.78 -12.52 -13.71
C THR A 142 11.10 -12.94 -13.10
N ASP A 143 11.67 -12.10 -12.26
CA ASP A 143 12.94 -12.28 -11.54
C ASP A 143 12.74 -12.57 -10.04
N VAL A 144 11.52 -12.84 -9.62
CA VAL A 144 11.17 -13.03 -8.18
C VAL A 144 11.97 -14.19 -7.57
N ALA A 145 12.12 -15.30 -8.29
CA ALA A 145 12.86 -16.46 -7.79
C ALA A 145 14.35 -16.12 -7.59
N GLU A 146 14.97 -15.47 -8.56
CA GLU A 146 16.38 -15.07 -8.54
C GLU A 146 16.65 -14.05 -7.43
N LYS A 147 15.81 -13.00 -7.31
CA LYS A 147 15.92 -12.01 -6.25
C LYS A 147 15.74 -12.62 -4.87
N THR A 148 14.75 -13.51 -4.72
CA THR A 148 14.53 -14.18 -3.43
C THR A 148 15.70 -15.09 -3.08
N ALA A 149 16.25 -15.84 -4.02
CA ALA A 149 17.41 -16.69 -3.77
C ALA A 149 18.64 -15.87 -3.34
N ALA A 150 18.86 -14.71 -3.97
CA ALA A 150 19.92 -13.78 -3.58
C ALA A 150 19.67 -13.18 -2.18
N ALA A 151 18.42 -12.79 -1.87
CA ALA A 151 18.03 -12.28 -0.56
C ALA A 151 18.20 -13.32 0.56
N VAL A 152 17.85 -14.58 0.30
CA VAL A 152 18.06 -15.70 1.24
C VAL A 152 19.55 -15.94 1.51
N ALA A 153 20.42 -15.74 0.52
CA ALA A 153 21.87 -15.81 0.75
C ALA A 153 22.38 -14.75 1.74
N LEU A 154 21.69 -13.61 1.83
CA LEU A 154 21.96 -12.53 2.79
C LEU A 154 21.29 -12.75 4.17
N ALA A 155 20.44 -13.77 4.31
CA ALA A 155 19.64 -14.03 5.51
C ALA A 155 19.85 -15.47 6.02
N PRO A 156 20.95 -15.77 6.76
CA PRO A 156 21.32 -17.13 7.17
C PRO A 156 20.35 -17.77 8.20
N ASN A 157 19.41 -17.00 8.74
CA ASN A 157 18.32 -17.48 9.57
C ASN A 157 17.26 -18.27 8.77
N VAL A 158 17.13 -18.05 7.48
CA VAL A 158 16.22 -18.82 6.61
C VAL A 158 16.72 -20.24 6.43
N LYS A 159 15.92 -21.23 6.82
CA LYS A 159 16.26 -22.66 6.75
C LYS A 159 15.56 -23.36 5.60
N HIS A 160 14.36 -22.94 5.25
CA HIS A 160 13.52 -23.57 4.23
C HIS A 160 12.98 -22.55 3.25
N VAL A 161 13.01 -22.90 1.97
CA VAL A 161 12.37 -22.16 0.89
C VAL A 161 11.32 -23.08 0.25
N LEU A 162 10.08 -22.61 0.18
CA LEU A 162 8.97 -23.31 -0.44
C LEU A 162 8.62 -22.64 -1.77
N GLU A 163 8.72 -23.36 -2.86
CA GLU A 163 8.52 -22.84 -4.21
C GLU A 163 7.09 -23.12 -4.70
N VAL A 164 6.36 -22.06 -5.05
CA VAL A 164 5.04 -22.08 -5.70
C VAL A 164 5.24 -22.12 -7.21
N ASP A 165 4.64 -23.09 -7.90
CA ASP A 165 4.75 -23.24 -9.36
C ASP A 165 3.48 -22.75 -10.06
N LEU A 166 3.51 -21.57 -10.68
CA LEU A 166 2.38 -21.01 -11.43
C LEU A 166 2.06 -21.81 -12.71
N CYS A 167 2.90 -22.76 -13.13
CA CYS A 167 2.59 -23.63 -14.29
C CYS A 167 1.32 -24.46 -14.06
N ARG A 168 0.92 -24.71 -12.82
CA ARG A 168 -0.33 -25.42 -12.50
C ARG A 168 -1.60 -24.69 -12.97
N TYR A 169 -1.52 -23.40 -13.18
CA TYR A 169 -2.64 -22.56 -13.68
C TYR A 169 -2.67 -22.44 -15.21
N LEU A 170 -1.66 -23.00 -15.91
CA LEU A 170 -1.60 -22.96 -17.35
C LEU A 170 -2.40 -24.08 -17.99
N THR A 171 -3.07 -23.74 -19.09
CA THR A 171 -3.70 -24.70 -19.99
C THR A 171 -2.80 -25.02 -21.19
N ALA A 172 -3.09 -26.12 -21.91
CA ALA A 172 -2.38 -26.47 -23.14
C ALA A 172 -2.56 -25.36 -24.20
N PRO A 173 -1.55 -25.07 -25.03
CA PRO A 173 -0.22 -25.68 -25.07
C PRO A 173 0.80 -25.05 -24.07
N LYS A 174 0.46 -23.93 -23.40
CA LYS A 174 1.38 -23.21 -22.51
C LYS A 174 1.88 -24.09 -21.36
N SER A 175 1.02 -24.95 -20.81
CA SER A 175 1.40 -25.89 -19.74
C SER A 175 2.52 -26.87 -20.12
N TRP A 176 2.73 -27.13 -21.43
CA TRP A 176 3.81 -27.99 -21.94
C TRP A 176 5.07 -27.22 -22.30
N ILE A 177 4.90 -25.97 -22.79
CA ILE A 177 6.00 -25.14 -23.28
C ILE A 177 6.75 -24.47 -22.13
N VAL A 178 6.02 -23.87 -21.17
CA VAL A 178 6.62 -23.07 -20.10
C VAL A 178 7.62 -23.86 -19.23
N PRO A 179 7.38 -25.13 -18.84
CA PRO A 179 8.38 -25.93 -18.14
C PRO A 179 9.70 -26.10 -18.90
N LEU A 180 9.67 -26.11 -20.26
CA LEU A 180 10.85 -26.28 -21.10
C LEU A 180 11.71 -25.02 -21.22
N ILE A 181 11.08 -23.86 -21.17
CA ILE A 181 11.74 -22.54 -21.28
C ILE A 181 11.99 -21.87 -19.92
N ARG A 182 11.68 -22.56 -18.82
CA ARG A 182 11.85 -22.08 -17.46
C ARG A 182 13.31 -21.74 -17.18
N PRO A 183 13.62 -20.55 -16.61
CA PRO A 183 14.96 -20.23 -16.16
C PRO A 183 15.46 -21.24 -15.11
N LYS A 184 16.73 -21.60 -15.17
CA LYS A 184 17.36 -22.44 -14.15
C LYS A 184 17.87 -21.57 -13.02
N LEU A 185 17.28 -21.72 -11.84
CA LEU A 185 17.71 -21.02 -10.64
C LEU A 185 19.08 -21.57 -10.19
N LYS A 186 20.05 -20.67 -9.99
CA LYS A 186 21.31 -20.98 -9.32
C LYS A 186 21.25 -20.39 -7.92
N THR A 187 21.40 -21.23 -6.91
CA THR A 187 21.37 -20.80 -5.50
C THR A 187 22.77 -20.89 -4.91
N THR A 188 23.15 -19.89 -4.11
CA THR A 188 24.40 -19.87 -3.34
C THR A 188 24.14 -19.97 -1.84
N ASN A 189 22.86 -20.00 -1.44
CA ASN A 189 22.45 -20.13 -0.04
C ASN A 189 22.38 -21.60 0.40
N THR A 190 22.27 -21.81 1.71
CA THR A 190 22.26 -23.15 2.35
C THR A 190 20.85 -23.62 2.73
N ALA A 191 19.80 -22.87 2.38
CA ALA A 191 18.42 -23.24 2.69
C ALA A 191 17.99 -24.47 1.88
N THR A 192 17.11 -25.29 2.46
CA THR A 192 16.52 -26.44 1.77
C THR A 192 15.31 -26.00 0.97
N TYR A 193 15.30 -26.33 -0.32
CA TYR A 193 14.21 -25.99 -1.25
C TYR A 193 13.21 -27.14 -1.35
N HIS A 194 11.92 -26.79 -1.30
CA HIS A 194 10.78 -27.70 -1.36
C HIS A 194 9.75 -27.21 -2.38
N ASN A 195 8.97 -28.12 -2.97
CA ASN A 195 7.79 -27.73 -3.74
C ASN A 195 6.61 -27.50 -2.78
N PHE A 196 6.06 -26.29 -2.76
CA PHE A 196 4.98 -25.88 -1.83
C PHE A 196 3.77 -26.81 -1.91
N ASN A 197 3.21 -27.00 -3.09
CA ASN A 197 1.97 -27.76 -3.27
C ASN A 197 2.16 -29.26 -2.96
N THR A 198 3.34 -29.81 -3.25
CA THR A 198 3.67 -31.20 -2.92
C THR A 198 3.77 -31.40 -1.41
N GLU A 199 4.46 -30.51 -0.68
CA GLU A 199 4.55 -30.61 0.77
C GLU A 199 3.22 -30.31 1.46
N LEU A 200 2.45 -29.35 0.94
CA LEU A 200 1.13 -29.00 1.41
C LEU A 200 0.16 -30.20 1.36
N SER A 201 0.18 -30.96 0.25
CA SER A 201 -0.71 -32.11 0.05
C SER A 201 -0.48 -33.26 1.03
N LYS A 202 0.68 -33.34 1.65
CA LYS A 202 1.04 -34.35 2.66
C LYS A 202 0.44 -34.05 4.04
N GLN A 203 -0.04 -32.83 4.27
CA GLN A 203 -0.48 -32.38 5.58
C GLN A 203 -2.00 -32.61 5.77
N PRO A 204 -2.47 -32.92 6.99
CA PRO A 204 -3.89 -32.95 7.29
C PRO A 204 -4.52 -31.56 7.22
N SER A 205 -5.81 -31.49 6.91
CA SER A 205 -6.56 -30.23 6.79
C SER A 205 -6.97 -29.63 8.14
N SER A 206 -7.09 -30.44 9.19
CA SER A 206 -7.28 -29.98 10.57
C SER A 206 -5.93 -29.69 11.21
N LEU A 207 -5.89 -28.74 12.17
CA LEU A 207 -4.65 -28.47 12.90
C LEU A 207 -4.19 -29.69 13.68
N THR A 208 -2.86 -29.91 13.68
CA THR A 208 -2.17 -30.94 14.48
C THR A 208 -1.59 -30.38 15.78
N PHE A 209 -1.87 -29.13 16.09
CA PHE A 209 -1.44 -28.40 17.28
C PHE A 209 -2.60 -27.53 17.79
N ASP A 210 -2.52 -27.15 19.07
CA ASP A 210 -3.51 -26.29 19.70
C ASP A 210 -3.47 -24.88 19.09
N ASP A 211 -4.63 -24.25 18.92
CA ASP A 211 -4.79 -22.85 18.51
C ASP A 211 -4.83 -21.98 19.77
N PRO A 212 -3.71 -21.36 20.19
CA PRO A 212 -3.65 -20.55 21.40
C PRO A 212 -4.55 -19.33 21.28
N GLN A 213 -5.43 -19.14 22.28
CA GLN A 213 -6.39 -18.03 22.30
C GLN A 213 -5.79 -16.70 22.79
N GLU A 214 -4.46 -16.60 22.82
CA GLU A 214 -3.74 -15.40 23.21
C GLU A 214 -3.71 -14.38 22.07
N ASP A 215 -3.89 -13.10 22.41
CA ASP A 215 -3.77 -11.99 21.47
C ASP A 215 -2.30 -11.70 21.18
N ARG A 216 -1.72 -12.43 20.24
CA ARG A 216 -0.33 -12.34 19.82
C ARG A 216 -0.16 -11.58 18.49
N VAL A 217 1.06 -11.19 18.19
CA VAL A 217 1.42 -10.72 16.84
C VAL A 217 1.23 -11.86 15.84
N ALA A 218 0.50 -11.57 14.76
CA ALA A 218 0.17 -12.52 13.71
C ALA A 218 0.76 -12.12 12.35
N PHE A 219 1.01 -10.82 12.14
CA PHE A 219 1.58 -10.32 10.90
C PHE A 219 2.68 -9.29 11.14
N TYR A 220 3.65 -9.28 10.23
CA TYR A 220 4.62 -8.23 10.02
C TYR A 220 4.43 -7.62 8.65
N PHE A 221 4.13 -6.31 8.59
CA PHE A 221 4.05 -5.59 7.32
C PHE A 221 5.16 -4.54 7.23
N HIS A 222 5.89 -4.52 6.12
CA HIS A 222 6.85 -3.46 5.89
C HIS A 222 6.16 -2.21 5.35
N THR A 223 6.57 -1.04 5.84
CA THR A 223 6.10 0.24 5.35
C THR A 223 7.11 0.82 4.37
N GLY A 224 6.63 1.46 3.31
CA GLY A 224 7.49 2.22 2.41
C GLY A 224 7.94 3.50 3.11
N GLY A 225 9.10 3.48 3.76
CA GLY A 225 9.73 4.71 4.25
C GLY A 225 10.15 5.59 3.07
N THR A 226 9.95 6.90 3.17
CA THR A 226 10.48 7.87 2.21
C THR A 226 12.01 8.01 2.32
N THR A 227 12.62 7.35 3.31
CA THR A 227 14.03 7.50 3.68
C THR A 227 14.64 6.14 4.01
N GLY A 228 15.10 5.39 3.00
CA GLY A 228 15.95 4.21 3.21
C GLY A 228 15.21 2.89 3.40
N MET A 229 15.71 2.02 4.33
CA MET A 229 15.19 0.67 4.53
C MET A 229 13.76 0.66 5.08
N PRO A 230 12.87 -0.22 4.59
CA PRO A 230 11.50 -0.33 5.07
C PRO A 230 11.45 -0.60 6.58
N LYS A 231 10.50 0.04 7.28
CA LYS A 231 10.18 -0.31 8.67
C LYS A 231 9.24 -1.51 8.69
N VAL A 232 9.29 -2.34 9.74
CA VAL A 232 8.40 -3.49 9.89
C VAL A 232 7.40 -3.23 11.01
N ALA A 233 6.13 -3.07 10.65
CA ALA A 233 5.02 -2.90 11.59
C ALA A 233 4.48 -4.25 12.06
N GLN A 234 4.03 -4.30 13.32
CA GLN A 234 3.51 -5.49 14.00
C GLN A 234 1.99 -5.41 14.13
N HIS A 235 1.27 -6.43 13.67
CA HIS A 235 -0.17 -6.53 13.81
C HIS A 235 -0.56 -7.73 14.67
N LYS A 236 -1.40 -7.47 15.67
CA LYS A 236 -1.96 -8.49 16.55
C LYS A 236 -3.26 -9.08 15.99
N TYR A 237 -3.67 -10.24 16.50
CA TYR A 237 -4.97 -10.82 16.16
C TYR A 237 -6.12 -9.84 16.44
N SER A 238 -6.11 -9.14 17.58
CA SER A 238 -7.15 -8.17 17.94
C SER A 238 -7.33 -7.07 16.89
N GLY A 239 -6.24 -6.48 16.39
CA GLY A 239 -6.28 -5.46 15.35
C GLY A 239 -6.78 -5.99 14.01
N MET A 240 -6.37 -7.20 13.64
CA MET A 240 -6.80 -7.86 12.42
C MET A 240 -8.30 -8.22 12.46
N VAL A 241 -8.76 -8.78 13.57
CA VAL A 241 -10.18 -9.13 13.78
C VAL A 241 -11.05 -7.88 13.80
N TYR A 242 -10.56 -6.79 14.41
CA TYR A 242 -11.24 -5.49 14.39
C TYR A 242 -11.43 -4.96 12.96
N ASN A 243 -10.39 -4.97 12.12
CA ASN A 243 -10.51 -4.56 10.72
C ASN A 243 -11.48 -5.45 9.93
N GLY A 244 -11.44 -6.78 10.15
CA GLY A 244 -12.38 -7.71 9.55
C GLY A 244 -13.83 -7.46 9.98
N TRP A 245 -14.03 -7.17 11.27
CA TRP A 245 -15.34 -6.83 11.84
C TRP A 245 -15.91 -5.53 11.25
N ILE A 246 -15.10 -4.47 11.11
CA ILE A 246 -15.51 -3.23 10.42
C ILE A 246 -15.99 -3.55 9.01
N GLY A 247 -15.19 -4.30 8.23
CA GLY A 247 -15.53 -4.66 6.86
C GLY A 247 -16.85 -5.42 6.77
N HIS A 248 -17.06 -6.41 7.64
CA HIS A 248 -18.31 -7.17 7.70
C HIS A 248 -19.51 -6.33 8.16
N THR A 249 -19.30 -5.49 9.17
CA THR A 249 -20.42 -4.75 9.77
C THR A 249 -20.90 -3.60 8.88
N LEU A 250 -19.98 -2.95 8.14
CA LEU A 250 -20.23 -1.69 7.46
C LEU A 250 -20.09 -1.72 5.94
N LEU A 251 -19.38 -2.72 5.36
CA LEU A 251 -19.03 -2.68 3.95
C LEU A 251 -19.49 -3.91 3.16
N TYR A 252 -19.35 -5.13 3.69
CA TYR A 252 -19.54 -6.36 2.92
C TYR A 252 -20.46 -7.37 3.61
N THR A 253 -21.14 -8.16 2.78
CA THR A 253 -21.90 -9.33 3.19
C THR A 253 -21.41 -10.59 2.46
N GLU A 254 -21.93 -11.74 2.81
CA GLU A 254 -21.68 -13.01 2.12
C GLU A 254 -22.15 -13.04 0.65
N GLU A 255 -23.00 -12.10 0.27
CA GLU A 255 -23.53 -11.95 -1.10
C GLU A 255 -22.55 -11.18 -2.02
N ASP A 256 -21.50 -10.58 -1.45
CA ASP A 256 -20.64 -9.70 -2.19
C ASP A 256 -19.51 -10.43 -2.92
N ASN A 257 -19.25 -10.01 -4.16
CA ASN A 257 -18.10 -10.39 -4.96
C ASN A 257 -17.17 -9.17 -5.08
N ILE A 258 -15.96 -9.29 -4.54
CA ILE A 258 -15.00 -8.19 -4.42
C ILE A 258 -13.88 -8.39 -5.44
N MET A 259 -13.67 -7.43 -6.33
CA MET A 259 -12.50 -7.41 -7.20
C MET A 259 -11.29 -6.90 -6.42
N CYS A 260 -10.28 -7.74 -6.23
CA CYS A 260 -9.03 -7.41 -5.54
C CYS A 260 -7.82 -7.38 -6.49
N PRO A 261 -7.59 -6.31 -7.24
CA PRO A 261 -6.39 -6.16 -8.06
C PRO A 261 -5.23 -5.48 -7.31
N LEU A 262 -5.34 -5.36 -5.99
CA LEU A 262 -4.28 -4.84 -5.12
C LEU A 262 -3.41 -5.99 -4.56
N PRO A 263 -2.13 -5.71 -4.26
CA PRO A 263 -1.21 -6.75 -3.81
C PRO A 263 -1.43 -7.12 -2.34
N LEU A 264 -1.47 -8.43 -2.04
CA LEU A 264 -1.65 -8.97 -0.68
C LEU A 264 -0.47 -8.73 0.26
N PHE A 265 0.66 -8.22 -0.21
CA PHE A 265 1.74 -7.75 0.66
C PHE A 265 1.48 -6.35 1.24
N HIS A 266 0.35 -5.73 0.91
CA HIS A 266 -0.06 -4.43 1.43
C HIS A 266 -1.32 -4.57 2.31
N VAL A 267 -1.36 -3.84 3.43
CA VAL A 267 -2.45 -3.88 4.41
C VAL A 267 -3.82 -3.59 3.81
N PHE A 268 -3.91 -2.74 2.79
CA PHE A 268 -5.16 -2.40 2.13
C PHE A 268 -5.82 -3.65 1.50
N ALA A 269 -5.07 -4.47 0.76
CA ALA A 269 -5.59 -5.72 0.22
C ALA A 269 -5.79 -6.80 1.30
N CYS A 270 -4.86 -6.87 2.27
CA CYS A 270 -4.91 -7.88 3.31
C CYS A 270 -6.07 -7.65 4.29
N HIS A 271 -6.17 -6.46 4.89
CA HIS A 271 -7.14 -6.22 5.97
C HIS A 271 -8.50 -5.75 5.44
N VAL A 272 -8.53 -4.74 4.55
CA VAL A 272 -9.81 -4.19 4.07
C VAL A 272 -10.55 -5.14 3.14
N ILE A 273 -9.83 -6.02 2.42
CA ILE A 273 -10.47 -6.97 1.49
C ILE A 273 -10.46 -8.38 2.07
N LEU A 274 -9.27 -8.98 2.24
CA LEU A 274 -9.20 -10.40 2.58
C LEU A 274 -9.73 -10.67 3.99
N MET A 275 -9.33 -9.90 5.01
CA MET A 275 -9.81 -10.14 6.38
C MET A 275 -11.29 -9.79 6.54
N ALA A 276 -11.78 -8.75 5.86
CA ALA A 276 -13.20 -8.45 5.81
C ALA A 276 -14.00 -9.58 5.14
N ALA A 277 -13.49 -10.16 4.05
CA ALA A 277 -14.11 -11.32 3.41
C ALA A 277 -14.07 -12.57 4.31
N VAL A 278 -12.94 -12.82 5.01
CA VAL A 278 -12.84 -13.91 6.01
C VAL A 278 -13.88 -13.75 7.12
N THR A 279 -14.28 -12.53 7.45
CA THR A 279 -15.31 -12.28 8.49
C THR A 279 -16.72 -12.35 7.92
N SER A 280 -16.96 -11.78 6.73
CA SER A 280 -18.31 -11.66 6.13
C SER A 280 -18.75 -12.89 5.36
N GLY A 281 -17.83 -13.69 4.83
CA GLY A 281 -18.15 -14.76 3.87
C GLY A 281 -18.17 -14.30 2.41
N ALA A 282 -17.79 -13.04 2.11
CA ALA A 282 -17.72 -12.50 0.76
C ALA A 282 -16.70 -13.24 -0.12
N HIS A 283 -16.90 -13.19 -1.43
CA HIS A 283 -16.01 -13.79 -2.42
C HIS A 283 -14.96 -12.78 -2.92
N VAL A 284 -13.69 -13.14 -2.89
CA VAL A 284 -12.59 -12.29 -3.39
C VAL A 284 -12.04 -12.82 -4.72
N VAL A 285 -11.96 -11.95 -5.72
CA VAL A 285 -11.46 -12.28 -7.06
C VAL A 285 -10.14 -11.59 -7.33
N PHE A 286 -9.09 -12.37 -7.61
CA PHE A 286 -7.77 -11.89 -8.01
C PHE A 286 -7.61 -12.00 -9.53
N PRO A 287 -7.61 -10.86 -10.28
CA PRO A 287 -7.69 -10.88 -11.74
C PRO A 287 -6.39 -11.25 -12.46
N THR A 288 -5.25 -11.14 -11.79
CA THR A 288 -3.92 -11.55 -12.26
C THR A 288 -2.93 -11.61 -11.10
N PRO A 289 -1.73 -12.22 -11.27
CA PRO A 289 -0.67 -12.19 -10.28
C PRO A 289 -0.25 -10.77 -9.86
N GLN A 290 -0.21 -9.85 -10.83
CA GLN A 290 0.27 -8.48 -10.64
C GLN A 290 -0.85 -7.47 -10.37
N GLY A 291 -2.09 -7.94 -10.21
CA GLY A 291 -3.25 -7.08 -9.98
C GLY A 291 -3.42 -6.03 -11.09
N TYR A 292 -3.57 -4.75 -10.75
CA TYR A 292 -3.69 -3.65 -11.72
C TYR A 292 -2.50 -3.52 -12.67
N ARG A 293 -1.32 -3.99 -12.30
CA ARG A 293 -0.11 -3.96 -13.15
C ARG A 293 -0.03 -5.13 -14.14
N GLY A 294 -0.98 -6.08 -14.05
CA GLY A 294 -1.04 -7.23 -14.95
C GLY A 294 -1.38 -6.80 -16.38
N GLU A 295 -0.73 -7.47 -17.35
CA GLU A 295 -0.94 -7.21 -18.77
C GLU A 295 -2.44 -7.34 -19.12
N GLY A 296 -3.02 -6.31 -19.78
CA GLY A 296 -4.39 -6.29 -20.24
C GLY A 296 -5.48 -6.13 -19.17
N VAL A 297 -5.12 -5.96 -17.88
CA VAL A 297 -6.12 -5.83 -16.78
C VAL A 297 -7.02 -4.61 -17.01
N PHE A 298 -6.48 -3.45 -17.34
CA PHE A 298 -7.28 -2.26 -17.60
C PHE A 298 -8.16 -2.40 -18.85
N ASP A 299 -7.65 -3.05 -19.90
CA ASP A 299 -8.40 -3.23 -21.17
C ASP A 299 -9.56 -4.25 -21.02
N ASN A 300 -9.43 -5.18 -20.08
CA ASN A 300 -10.44 -6.19 -19.76
C ASN A 300 -11.24 -5.89 -18.48
N PHE A 301 -10.96 -4.79 -17.79
CA PHE A 301 -11.46 -4.55 -16.44
C PHE A 301 -12.99 -4.66 -16.35
N TRP A 302 -13.71 -3.97 -17.21
CA TRP A 302 -15.18 -3.96 -17.19
C TRP A 302 -15.77 -5.34 -17.55
N LYS A 303 -15.13 -6.09 -18.45
CA LYS A 303 -15.52 -7.47 -18.76
C LYS A 303 -15.26 -8.44 -17.63
N LEU A 304 -14.24 -8.18 -16.81
CA LEU A 304 -14.00 -8.95 -15.59
C LEU A 304 -15.03 -8.65 -14.50
N ILE A 305 -15.49 -7.40 -14.41
CA ILE A 305 -16.62 -7.02 -13.54
C ILE A 305 -17.86 -7.83 -13.90
N GLU A 306 -18.24 -7.84 -15.19
CA GLU A 306 -19.39 -8.61 -15.72
C GLU A 306 -19.23 -10.11 -15.47
N ARG A 307 -18.06 -10.68 -15.83
CA ARG A 307 -17.77 -12.11 -15.65
C ARG A 307 -18.01 -12.60 -14.22
N TRP A 308 -17.47 -11.86 -13.25
CA TRP A 308 -17.45 -12.23 -11.85
C TRP A 308 -18.63 -11.67 -11.06
N LYS A 309 -19.54 -10.94 -11.73
CA LYS A 309 -20.65 -10.24 -11.09
C LYS A 309 -20.19 -9.43 -9.87
N ILE A 310 -19.15 -8.65 -10.08
CA ILE A 310 -18.53 -7.87 -9.01
C ILE A 310 -19.52 -6.87 -8.45
N THR A 311 -19.64 -6.84 -7.13
CA THR A 311 -20.51 -5.91 -6.40
C THR A 311 -19.73 -4.77 -5.76
N PHE A 312 -18.43 -4.99 -5.52
CA PHE A 312 -17.56 -4.03 -4.85
C PHE A 312 -16.19 -3.94 -5.53
N ILE A 313 -15.82 -2.72 -5.92
CA ILE A 313 -14.53 -2.43 -6.54
C ILE A 313 -13.63 -1.78 -5.51
N ILE A 314 -12.46 -2.39 -5.24
CA ILE A 314 -11.41 -1.72 -4.48
C ILE A 314 -10.40 -1.11 -5.45
N THR A 315 -10.00 0.12 -5.19
CA THR A 315 -9.18 0.87 -6.15
C THR A 315 -8.28 1.91 -5.49
N VAL A 316 -7.49 2.56 -6.32
CA VAL A 316 -6.63 3.70 -5.96
C VAL A 316 -6.76 4.77 -7.05
N PRO A 317 -6.46 6.06 -6.78
CA PRO A 317 -6.68 7.13 -7.75
C PRO A 317 -6.03 6.88 -9.12
N THR A 318 -4.80 6.36 -9.14
CA THR A 318 -4.10 6.03 -10.39
C THR A 318 -4.80 4.94 -11.22
N ALA A 319 -5.38 3.96 -10.55
CA ALA A 319 -6.14 2.92 -11.23
C ALA A 319 -7.50 3.43 -11.73
N ILE A 320 -8.14 4.38 -11.02
CA ILE A 320 -9.34 5.06 -11.51
C ILE A 320 -9.01 5.81 -12.79
N SER A 321 -7.98 6.66 -12.79
CA SER A 321 -7.54 7.40 -13.97
C SER A 321 -7.28 6.47 -15.17
N ALA A 322 -6.56 5.37 -14.97
CA ALA A 322 -6.27 4.40 -16.03
C ALA A 322 -7.53 3.70 -16.58
N LYS A 323 -8.50 3.38 -15.72
CA LYS A 323 -9.80 2.79 -16.13
C LYS A 323 -10.65 3.77 -16.94
N MET A 324 -10.66 5.05 -16.55
CA MET A 324 -11.45 6.09 -17.24
C MET A 324 -10.94 6.42 -18.65
N GLN A 325 -9.76 5.95 -19.02
CA GLN A 325 -9.24 6.03 -20.39
C GLN A 325 -9.78 4.92 -21.30
N ARG A 326 -10.61 4.01 -20.79
CA ARG A 326 -11.16 2.87 -21.54
C ARG A 326 -12.68 2.92 -21.55
N PRO A 327 -13.33 2.55 -22.68
CA PRO A 327 -14.78 2.53 -22.73
C PRO A 327 -15.36 1.46 -21.82
N ILE A 328 -16.48 1.77 -21.19
CA ILE A 328 -17.28 0.81 -20.43
C ILE A 328 -18.07 -0.02 -21.44
N ASN A 329 -17.59 -1.24 -21.72
CA ASN A 329 -18.11 -2.11 -22.78
C ASN A 329 -18.61 -3.46 -22.23
N ALA A 330 -19.14 -3.46 -21.00
CA ALA A 330 -19.64 -4.63 -20.30
C ALA A 330 -20.77 -4.23 -19.34
N ASP A 331 -21.55 -5.19 -18.87
CA ASP A 331 -22.56 -4.98 -17.83
C ASP A 331 -21.91 -4.79 -16.47
N ILE A 332 -22.05 -3.59 -15.91
CA ILE A 332 -21.53 -3.21 -14.59
C ILE A 332 -22.65 -2.99 -13.57
N SER A 333 -23.88 -3.34 -13.89
CA SER A 333 -25.07 -3.10 -13.06
C SER A 333 -25.03 -3.78 -11.69
N THR A 334 -24.17 -4.80 -11.53
CA THR A 334 -23.99 -5.48 -10.23
C THR A 334 -23.16 -4.67 -9.25
N VAL A 335 -22.39 -3.67 -9.71
CA VAL A 335 -21.49 -2.90 -8.83
C VAL A 335 -22.31 -1.91 -7.99
N LYS A 336 -22.24 -2.07 -6.69
CA LYS A 336 -22.90 -1.20 -5.72
C LYS A 336 -22.01 -0.01 -5.33
N THR A 337 -20.73 -0.29 -5.09
CA THR A 337 -19.79 0.68 -4.51
C THR A 337 -18.38 0.47 -5.05
N ALA A 338 -17.64 1.55 -5.19
CA ALA A 338 -16.20 1.55 -5.36
C ALA A 338 -15.53 2.27 -4.17
N PHE A 339 -14.46 1.69 -3.64
CA PHE A 339 -13.73 2.23 -2.51
C PHE A 339 -12.33 2.63 -2.96
N SER A 340 -11.99 3.91 -2.83
CA SER A 340 -10.67 4.46 -3.11
C SER A 340 -9.92 4.74 -1.82
N GLY A 341 -8.64 4.42 -1.80
CA GLY A 341 -7.77 4.70 -0.65
C GLY A 341 -6.30 4.77 -1.04
N SER A 342 -5.45 4.76 -0.06
CA SER A 342 -3.99 4.82 -0.20
C SER A 342 -3.41 6.18 -0.62
N ALA A 343 -4.12 7.03 -1.31
CA ALA A 343 -3.73 8.39 -1.68
C ALA A 343 -4.98 9.27 -1.79
N PRO A 344 -4.86 10.59 -1.61
CA PRO A 344 -5.98 11.50 -1.81
C PRO A 344 -6.59 11.34 -3.21
N LEU A 345 -7.91 11.35 -3.29
CA LEU A 345 -8.64 11.23 -4.53
C LEU A 345 -8.96 12.62 -5.08
N PRO A 346 -8.40 12.99 -6.27
CA PRO A 346 -8.69 14.28 -6.88
C PRO A 346 -10.19 14.45 -7.17
N LEU A 347 -10.73 15.62 -6.85
CA LEU A 347 -12.15 15.93 -6.98
C LEU A 347 -12.67 15.72 -8.41
N GLU A 348 -11.91 16.14 -9.41
CA GLU A 348 -12.28 15.97 -10.82
C GLU A 348 -12.33 14.49 -11.22
N LEU A 349 -11.40 13.67 -10.74
CA LEU A 349 -11.37 12.24 -11.00
C LEU A 349 -12.56 11.52 -10.34
N PHE A 350 -12.94 11.95 -9.14
CA PHE A 350 -14.13 11.48 -8.44
C PHE A 350 -15.38 11.74 -9.28
N ARG A 351 -15.61 12.98 -9.71
CA ARG A 351 -16.79 13.36 -10.52
C ARG A 351 -16.87 12.58 -11.82
N ARG A 352 -15.77 12.54 -12.57
CA ARG A 352 -15.70 11.82 -13.85
C ARG A 352 -16.01 10.32 -13.69
N PHE A 353 -15.56 9.70 -12.60
CA PHE A 353 -15.84 8.29 -12.35
C PHE A 353 -17.33 8.06 -12.08
N GLU A 354 -17.96 8.83 -11.18
CA GLU A 354 -19.38 8.68 -10.88
C GLU A 354 -20.28 9.01 -12.08
N GLU A 355 -19.96 10.08 -12.82
CA GLU A 355 -20.71 10.46 -14.03
C GLU A 355 -20.64 9.38 -15.12
N ALA A 356 -19.47 8.78 -15.34
CA ALA A 356 -19.29 7.78 -16.39
C ALA A 356 -19.84 6.39 -16.01
N THR A 357 -19.83 6.03 -14.74
CA THR A 357 -20.16 4.66 -14.30
C THR A 357 -21.51 4.56 -13.60
N GLY A 358 -22.00 5.64 -13.01
CA GLY A 358 -23.14 5.62 -12.07
C GLY A 358 -22.86 4.90 -10.75
N ILE A 359 -21.61 4.50 -10.49
CA ILE A 359 -21.21 3.77 -9.28
C ILE A 359 -20.85 4.76 -8.19
N THR A 360 -21.40 4.57 -7.00
CA THR A 360 -21.01 5.33 -5.82
C THR A 360 -19.54 5.10 -5.47
N LEU A 361 -18.75 6.17 -5.41
CA LEU A 361 -17.35 6.14 -5.02
C LEU A 361 -17.19 6.68 -3.61
N VAL A 362 -16.52 5.95 -2.74
CA VAL A 362 -16.19 6.40 -1.38
C VAL A 362 -14.68 6.45 -1.20
N GLU A 363 -14.22 7.45 -0.45
CA GLU A 363 -12.83 7.59 -0.08
C GLU A 363 -12.63 7.18 1.37
N GLY A 364 -11.58 6.39 1.62
CA GLY A 364 -11.21 5.94 2.96
C GLY A 364 -9.74 6.17 3.27
N TYR A 365 -9.46 6.29 4.56
CA TYR A 365 -8.13 6.51 5.10
C TYR A 365 -7.74 5.40 6.06
N GLY A 366 -6.46 5.10 6.03
CA GLY A 366 -5.83 4.15 6.93
C GLY A 366 -4.32 4.08 6.72
N LEU A 367 -3.65 3.47 7.66
CA LEU A 367 -2.19 3.32 7.63
C LEU A 367 -1.78 1.99 8.24
N THR A 368 -0.60 1.52 7.84
CA THR A 368 -0.07 0.23 8.28
C THR A 368 0.10 0.17 9.79
N GLU A 369 0.49 1.28 10.41
CA GLU A 369 0.76 1.41 11.84
C GLU A 369 -0.51 1.29 12.72
N ALA A 370 -1.70 1.50 12.13
CA ALA A 370 -3.00 1.29 12.78
C ALA A 370 -3.70 -0.01 12.32
N THR A 371 -2.93 -0.99 11.86
CA THR A 371 -3.34 -2.23 11.19
C THR A 371 -3.96 -1.96 9.82
N CYS A 372 -4.89 -1.04 9.65
CA CYS A 372 -5.29 -0.41 8.38
C CYS A 372 -6.35 0.69 8.56
N LEU A 373 -7.60 0.31 8.84
CA LEU A 373 -8.78 1.17 8.76
C LEU A 373 -8.86 2.22 9.87
N VAL A 374 -9.12 3.46 9.50
CA VAL A 374 -9.32 4.61 10.41
C VAL A 374 -10.64 5.31 10.13
N SER A 375 -10.91 5.70 8.88
CA SER A 375 -12.12 6.44 8.51
C SER A 375 -12.52 6.16 7.06
N CYS A 376 -13.77 6.44 6.72
CA CYS A 376 -14.23 6.54 5.33
C CYS A 376 -15.43 7.46 5.20
N ASN A 377 -15.69 7.95 3.99
CA ASN A 377 -16.96 8.58 3.68
C ASN A 377 -18.10 7.55 3.84
N PRO A 378 -19.23 7.92 4.44
CA PRO A 378 -20.35 7.00 4.63
C PRO A 378 -20.88 6.47 3.30
N VAL A 379 -21.05 5.14 3.19
CA VAL A 379 -21.55 4.51 1.95
C VAL A 379 -23.00 4.93 1.68
N ASP A 380 -23.82 4.97 2.73
CA ASP A 380 -25.27 5.24 2.65
C ASP A 380 -25.64 6.66 3.13
N GLY A 381 -24.66 7.54 3.40
CA GLY A 381 -24.86 8.89 3.92
C GLY A 381 -24.29 9.99 3.05
N GLU A 382 -24.20 11.18 3.66
CA GLU A 382 -23.56 12.34 3.02
C GLU A 382 -22.07 12.07 2.78
N LYS A 383 -21.60 12.29 1.56
CA LYS A 383 -20.20 12.21 1.19
C LYS A 383 -19.65 13.61 1.00
N LYS A 384 -18.73 14.01 1.87
CA LYS A 384 -17.98 15.25 1.67
C LYS A 384 -16.75 14.96 0.83
N VAL A 385 -16.86 15.17 -0.47
CA VAL A 385 -15.79 14.88 -1.44
C VAL A 385 -14.54 15.67 -1.10
N GLY A 386 -13.38 15.01 -1.08
CA GLY A 386 -12.09 15.56 -0.63
C GLY A 386 -11.84 15.35 0.87
N SER A 387 -12.85 14.94 1.65
CA SER A 387 -12.63 14.43 3.00
C SER A 387 -12.34 12.94 3.00
N ILE A 388 -11.66 12.47 4.03
CA ILE A 388 -11.48 11.03 4.31
C ILE A 388 -12.61 10.46 5.18
N GLY A 389 -13.73 11.20 5.27
CA GLY A 389 -14.97 10.80 5.91
C GLY A 389 -14.95 10.87 7.43
N VAL A 390 -15.82 10.08 8.05
CA VAL A 390 -15.94 9.94 9.50
C VAL A 390 -15.18 8.71 10.02
N THR A 391 -14.77 8.74 11.28
CA THR A 391 -14.06 7.60 11.89
C THR A 391 -14.93 6.36 11.96
N PHE A 392 -14.31 5.19 11.81
CA PHE A 392 -14.97 3.92 12.07
C PHE A 392 -15.27 3.74 13.58
N PRO A 393 -16.25 2.91 13.95
CA PRO A 393 -16.53 2.61 15.35
C PRO A 393 -15.28 2.18 16.13
N TYR A 394 -15.16 2.63 17.38
CA TYR A 394 -14.02 2.40 18.28
C TYR A 394 -12.70 3.02 17.80
N THR A 395 -12.77 3.94 16.85
CA THR A 395 -11.62 4.76 16.43
C THR A 395 -11.79 6.17 16.97
N ASP A 396 -10.90 6.57 17.87
CA ASP A 396 -10.79 7.94 18.35
C ASP A 396 -9.65 8.66 17.64
N VAL A 397 -9.93 9.85 17.12
CA VAL A 397 -8.95 10.68 16.40
C VAL A 397 -8.88 12.04 17.02
N LYS A 398 -7.66 12.49 17.31
CA LYS A 398 -7.33 13.85 17.76
C LYS A 398 -6.47 14.56 16.75
N ILE A 399 -6.73 15.83 16.55
CA ILE A 399 -5.86 16.73 15.80
C ILE A 399 -4.95 17.43 16.80
N MET A 400 -3.62 17.17 16.72
CA MET A 400 -2.68 17.65 17.72
C MET A 400 -1.76 18.71 17.16
N LYS A 401 -1.58 19.80 17.90
CA LYS A 401 -0.61 20.87 17.64
C LYS A 401 0.56 20.76 18.60
N SER A 402 1.78 20.85 18.10
CA SER A 402 2.97 20.97 18.94
C SER A 402 3.15 22.43 19.36
N THR A 403 3.20 22.68 20.66
CA THR A 403 3.51 24.01 21.22
C THR A 403 4.75 23.95 22.10
N ASN A 404 5.27 25.10 22.52
CA ASN A 404 6.41 25.17 23.45
C ASN A 404 6.11 24.54 24.81
N ASP A 405 4.84 24.50 25.20
CA ASP A 405 4.35 23.95 26.48
C ASP A 405 3.91 22.47 26.35
N GLY A 406 4.10 21.86 25.19
CA GLY A 406 3.71 20.49 24.89
C GLY A 406 2.60 20.38 23.84
N PRO A 407 2.11 19.15 23.54
CA PRO A 407 1.06 18.94 22.57
C PRO A 407 -0.30 19.38 23.12
N VAL A 408 -1.06 20.10 22.29
CA VAL A 408 -2.42 20.54 22.57
C VAL A 408 -3.39 20.08 21.49
N GLU A 409 -4.62 19.74 21.85
CA GLU A 409 -5.66 19.37 20.90
C GLU A 409 -6.15 20.62 20.15
N ALA A 410 -6.27 20.52 18.82
CA ALA A 410 -6.76 21.59 17.96
C ALA A 410 -8.29 21.72 18.07
N GLY A 411 -8.79 22.93 17.85
CA GLY A 411 -10.22 23.18 17.72
C GLY A 411 -10.79 22.71 16.37
N VAL A 412 -12.12 22.88 16.21
CA VAL A 412 -12.82 22.60 14.95
C VAL A 412 -12.19 23.41 13.82
N ASP A 413 -11.95 22.77 12.67
CA ASP A 413 -11.32 23.34 11.48
C ASP A 413 -9.86 23.81 11.64
N GLU A 414 -9.26 23.61 12.80
CA GLU A 414 -7.85 23.92 13.00
C GLU A 414 -6.96 22.76 12.53
N ILE A 415 -5.89 23.10 11.82
CA ILE A 415 -4.91 22.12 11.28
C ILE A 415 -3.92 21.70 12.36
N GLY A 416 -3.67 20.39 12.44
CA GLY A 416 -2.62 19.78 13.25
C GLY A 416 -2.30 18.37 12.77
N GLU A 417 -1.49 17.64 13.53
CA GLU A 417 -1.17 16.24 13.24
C GLU A 417 -2.36 15.33 13.59
N ILE A 418 -2.76 14.47 12.66
CA ILE A 418 -3.77 13.44 12.90
C ILE A 418 -3.18 12.37 13.82
N CYS A 419 -3.79 12.15 14.97
CA CYS A 419 -3.36 11.16 15.95
C CYS A 419 -4.49 10.19 16.26
N ILE A 420 -4.19 8.89 16.34
CA ILE A 420 -5.18 7.81 16.29
C ILE A 420 -5.06 6.89 17.48
N SER A 421 -6.19 6.52 18.05
CA SER A 421 -6.34 5.43 19.01
C SER A 421 -7.46 4.51 18.58
N ASN A 422 -7.17 3.23 18.30
CA ASN A 422 -8.17 2.21 18.01
C ASN A 422 -7.64 0.80 18.32
N PRO A 423 -8.47 -0.25 18.27
CA PRO A 423 -8.06 -1.63 18.54
C PRO A 423 -6.98 -2.18 17.58
N GLY A 424 -6.76 -1.53 16.44
CA GLY A 424 -5.72 -1.88 15.45
C GLY A 424 -4.33 -1.32 15.78
N VAL A 425 -4.21 -0.39 16.73
CA VAL A 425 -2.94 0.22 17.15
C VAL A 425 -2.27 -0.64 18.22
N PHE A 426 -1.07 -1.13 17.94
CA PHE A 426 -0.27 -1.84 18.93
C PHE A 426 0.61 -0.86 19.72
N VAL A 427 0.01 -0.23 20.73
CA VAL A 427 0.64 0.82 21.53
C VAL A 427 1.98 0.38 22.10
N GLY A 428 3.01 1.22 21.97
CA GLY A 428 4.37 0.99 22.46
C GLY A 428 5.21 0.00 21.63
N ASN A 429 4.58 -0.80 20.75
CA ASN A 429 5.23 -1.84 19.96
C ASN A 429 4.75 -1.85 18.48
N THR A 430 4.46 -0.68 17.90
CA THR A 430 4.04 -0.59 16.50
C THR A 430 5.08 -1.20 15.55
N TYR A 431 6.36 -0.96 15.78
CA TYR A 431 7.45 -1.50 14.96
C TYR A 431 8.27 -2.54 15.71
N THR A 432 8.87 -3.47 14.96
CA THR A 432 9.81 -4.49 15.49
C THR A 432 11.07 -3.88 16.13
N GLU A 433 11.57 -2.77 15.56
CA GLU A 433 12.71 -2.02 16.09
C GLU A 433 12.23 -1.06 17.18
N ALA A 434 12.66 -1.28 18.44
CA ALA A 434 12.23 -0.49 19.61
C ALA A 434 12.50 1.02 19.47
N ASP A 435 13.63 1.40 18.86
CA ASP A 435 13.97 2.82 18.68
C ASP A 435 13.00 3.56 17.76
N LYS A 436 12.31 2.86 16.85
CA LYS A 436 11.31 3.45 15.95
C LYS A 436 9.96 3.70 16.64
N ASN A 437 9.76 3.16 17.83
CA ASN A 437 8.57 3.40 18.65
C ASN A 437 8.73 4.61 19.60
N LYS A 438 9.94 5.18 19.71
CA LYS A 438 10.19 6.39 20.52
C LYS A 438 9.47 7.58 19.90
N ASP A 439 8.83 8.38 20.72
CA ASP A 439 8.08 9.58 20.34
C ASP A 439 6.97 9.34 19.30
N LEU A 440 6.55 8.08 19.15
CA LEU A 440 5.50 7.68 18.19
C LEU A 440 4.08 7.92 18.73
N TYR A 441 3.93 8.26 20.00
CA TYR A 441 2.62 8.43 20.64
C TYR A 441 2.53 9.73 21.42
N TYR A 442 1.33 10.34 21.39
CA TYR A 442 0.93 11.32 22.40
C TYR A 442 0.14 10.65 23.50
N PHE A 443 0.42 11.06 24.74
CA PHE A 443 -0.26 10.58 25.96
C PHE A 443 -0.22 9.04 26.10
N ASP A 444 0.84 8.39 25.60
CA ASP A 444 1.02 6.94 25.60
C ASP A 444 -0.15 6.12 25.00
N GLN A 445 -0.96 6.76 24.15
CA GLN A 445 -2.16 6.16 23.57
C GLN A 445 -2.37 6.51 22.12
N TYR A 446 -2.20 7.78 21.72
CA TYR A 446 -2.51 8.24 20.38
C TYR A 446 -1.30 8.12 19.46
N LEU A 447 -1.40 7.21 18.50
CA LEU A 447 -0.41 7.02 17.45
C LEU A 447 -0.31 8.28 16.58
N ARG A 448 0.88 8.82 16.46
CA ARG A 448 1.20 9.94 15.58
C ARG A 448 1.37 9.43 14.14
N THR A 449 0.55 9.93 13.23
CA THR A 449 0.54 9.44 11.84
C THR A 449 1.57 10.12 10.95
N GLY A 450 1.96 11.36 11.32
CA GLY A 450 2.73 12.25 10.46
C GLY A 450 1.92 12.87 9.32
N ASP A 451 0.62 12.56 9.22
CA ASP A 451 -0.31 13.21 8.32
C ASP A 451 -0.93 14.44 9.02
N LEU A 452 -1.06 15.55 8.31
CA LEU A 452 -1.70 16.77 8.80
C LEU A 452 -3.15 16.80 8.35
N GLY A 453 -4.01 17.33 9.19
CA GLY A 453 -5.43 17.42 8.89
C GLY A 453 -6.22 18.25 9.88
N ARG A 454 -7.53 18.25 9.70
CA ARG A 454 -8.50 18.91 10.56
C ARG A 454 -9.77 18.08 10.69
N ILE A 455 -10.57 18.37 11.70
CA ILE A 455 -11.92 17.84 11.86
C ILE A 455 -12.90 19.02 11.72
N ASP A 456 -13.89 18.89 10.82
CA ASP A 456 -14.92 19.91 10.67
C ASP A 456 -16.03 19.79 11.72
N ALA A 457 -17.00 20.74 11.68
CA ALA A 457 -18.12 20.78 12.63
C ALA A 457 -19.01 19.53 12.59
N ASP A 458 -19.08 18.84 11.44
CA ASP A 458 -19.87 17.62 11.25
C ASP A 458 -19.05 16.34 11.50
N LYS A 459 -17.84 16.49 12.08
CA LYS A 459 -16.91 15.40 12.45
C LYS A 459 -16.26 14.68 11.27
N TYR A 460 -16.27 15.26 10.07
CA TYR A 460 -15.50 14.74 8.96
C TYR A 460 -14.02 15.09 9.10
N LEU A 461 -13.18 14.13 8.77
CA LEU A 461 -11.72 14.26 8.73
C LEU A 461 -11.28 14.75 7.36
N TRP A 462 -10.36 15.69 7.34
CA TRP A 462 -9.75 16.25 6.14
C TRP A 462 -8.23 16.14 6.24
N ILE A 463 -7.59 15.52 5.26
CA ILE A 463 -6.13 15.53 5.15
C ILE A 463 -5.73 16.82 4.42
N THR A 464 -4.78 17.55 4.99
CA THR A 464 -4.20 18.77 4.43
C THR A 464 -2.74 18.59 4.04
N GLY A 465 -2.24 17.35 4.00
CA GLY A 465 -0.91 17.00 3.54
C GLY A 465 -0.12 16.12 4.51
N ARG A 466 1.14 15.89 4.19
CA ARG A 466 2.09 15.23 5.10
C ARG A 466 3.11 16.22 5.60
N ALA A 467 3.39 16.20 6.88
CA ALA A 467 4.40 17.08 7.49
C ALA A 467 5.77 17.03 6.77
N LYS A 468 6.15 15.83 6.28
CA LYS A 468 7.42 15.61 5.53
C LYS A 468 7.37 16.00 4.05
N ASP A 469 6.18 16.17 3.48
CA ASP A 469 6.00 16.47 2.06
C ASP A 469 5.70 17.96 1.82
N LEU A 470 5.46 18.74 2.87
CA LEU A 470 5.30 20.18 2.78
C LEU A 470 6.51 20.81 2.10
N ILE A 471 6.25 21.74 1.20
CA ILE A 471 7.28 22.55 0.53
C ILE A 471 7.54 23.76 1.42
N ILE A 472 8.77 23.88 1.95
CA ILE A 472 9.12 24.95 2.90
C ILE A 472 9.76 26.09 2.14
N ARG A 473 8.95 27.05 1.71
CA ARG A 473 9.39 28.22 0.97
C ARG A 473 9.53 29.45 1.87
N GLY A 474 10.75 29.80 2.27
CA GLY A 474 11.00 31.00 3.08
C GLY A 474 10.20 31.04 4.40
N GLY A 475 9.96 29.85 5.02
CA GLY A 475 9.17 29.69 6.24
C GLY A 475 7.67 29.49 5.99
N HIS A 476 7.18 29.58 4.76
CA HIS A 476 5.83 29.20 4.36
C HIS A 476 5.74 27.69 4.10
N ASN A 477 4.77 27.03 4.73
CA ASN A 477 4.45 25.63 4.50
C ASN A 477 3.38 25.52 3.39
N ILE A 478 3.79 25.05 2.22
CA ILE A 478 2.91 24.88 1.05
C ILE A 478 2.55 23.40 0.92
N ASP A 479 1.25 23.12 0.84
CA ASP A 479 0.77 21.75 0.55
C ASP A 479 0.92 21.45 -0.95
N PRO A 480 1.72 20.42 -1.34
CA PRO A 480 1.82 20.03 -2.74
C PRO A 480 0.50 19.55 -3.35
N ALA A 481 -0.47 19.10 -2.53
CA ALA A 481 -1.77 18.61 -3.01
C ALA A 481 -2.57 19.71 -3.74
N GLU A 482 -2.48 20.97 -3.34
CA GLU A 482 -3.12 22.10 -4.03
C GLU A 482 -2.66 22.22 -5.48
N ILE A 483 -1.34 22.05 -5.71
CA ILE A 483 -0.75 22.10 -7.04
C ILE A 483 -1.16 20.87 -7.88
N GLU A 484 -1.13 19.70 -7.25
CA GLU A 484 -1.48 18.42 -7.89
C GLU A 484 -2.94 18.43 -8.34
N GLU A 485 -3.85 18.88 -7.47
CA GLU A 485 -5.29 18.98 -7.77
C GLU A 485 -5.56 19.99 -8.90
N ALA A 486 -4.93 21.15 -8.85
CA ALA A 486 -5.02 22.14 -9.92
C ALA A 486 -4.62 21.53 -11.27
N LEU A 487 -3.49 20.83 -11.34
CA LEU A 487 -2.98 20.20 -12.55
C LEU A 487 -3.90 19.06 -13.06
N LEU A 488 -4.43 18.25 -12.15
CA LEU A 488 -5.36 17.16 -12.50
C LEU A 488 -6.71 17.66 -13.05
N GLY A 489 -7.05 18.93 -12.81
CA GLY A 489 -8.16 19.62 -13.47
C GLY A 489 -7.94 19.91 -14.95
N HIS A 490 -6.72 19.76 -15.49
CA HIS A 490 -6.43 19.93 -16.90
C HIS A 490 -6.69 18.64 -17.70
N SER A 491 -7.47 18.72 -18.79
CA SER A 491 -7.92 17.55 -19.57
C SER A 491 -6.81 16.68 -20.15
N ALA A 492 -5.63 17.26 -20.40
CA ALA A 492 -4.46 16.54 -20.91
C ALA A 492 -3.63 15.84 -19.81
N VAL A 493 -3.90 16.08 -18.53
CA VAL A 493 -3.11 15.55 -17.40
C VAL A 493 -3.73 14.27 -16.88
N ALA A 494 -2.93 13.20 -16.86
CA ALA A 494 -3.31 11.92 -16.25
C ALA A 494 -2.89 11.84 -14.78
N PHE A 495 -1.65 12.29 -14.48
CA PHE A 495 -1.08 12.29 -13.13
C PHE A 495 -0.21 13.52 -12.93
N ALA A 496 -0.17 13.98 -11.68
CA ALA A 496 0.70 15.07 -11.25
C ALA A 496 1.37 14.72 -9.91
N GLY A 497 2.60 15.17 -9.73
CA GLY A 497 3.34 15.10 -8.47
C GLY A 497 4.09 16.40 -8.23
N ALA A 498 3.76 17.10 -7.15
CA ALA A 498 4.41 18.35 -6.76
C ALA A 498 5.36 18.12 -5.57
N ILE A 499 6.52 18.79 -5.63
CA ILE A 499 7.55 18.72 -4.59
C ILE A 499 8.26 20.07 -4.46
N GLY A 500 9.00 20.26 -3.36
CA GLY A 500 10.00 21.32 -3.23
C GLY A 500 11.25 20.99 -4.03
N GLN A 501 11.66 21.89 -4.92
CA GLN A 501 13.00 21.87 -5.52
C GLN A 501 13.93 22.82 -4.76
N PRO A 502 15.25 22.56 -4.74
CA PRO A 502 16.22 23.45 -4.10
C PRO A 502 16.17 24.87 -4.65
N ASP A 503 16.25 25.87 -3.77
CA ASP A 503 16.36 27.27 -4.14
C ASP A 503 17.36 27.98 -3.19
N ALA A 504 18.30 28.71 -3.75
CA ALA A 504 19.38 29.35 -2.99
C ALA A 504 18.89 30.46 -2.02
N HIS A 505 17.71 31.06 -2.26
CA HIS A 505 17.20 32.18 -1.47
C HIS A 505 16.03 31.78 -0.57
N ALA A 506 15.12 30.92 -1.07
CA ALA A 506 13.91 30.53 -0.37
C ALA A 506 14.02 29.18 0.34
N GLY A 507 15.16 28.48 0.21
CA GLY A 507 15.34 27.09 0.66
C GLY A 507 14.73 26.12 -0.31
N GLU A 508 13.41 26.13 -0.46
CA GLU A 508 12.68 25.39 -1.48
C GLU A 508 11.69 26.29 -2.24
N VAL A 509 11.39 25.92 -3.48
CA VAL A 509 10.28 26.47 -4.26
C VAL A 509 9.49 25.34 -4.91
N PRO A 510 8.16 25.50 -5.10
CA PRO A 510 7.36 24.47 -5.72
C PRO A 510 7.79 24.15 -7.15
N CYS A 511 7.87 22.88 -7.50
CA CYS A 511 7.90 22.38 -8.87
C CYS A 511 6.99 21.18 -9.03
N ALA A 512 6.56 20.89 -10.25
CA ALA A 512 5.68 19.80 -10.54
C ALA A 512 6.17 18.93 -11.70
N PHE A 513 5.83 17.64 -11.62
CA PHE A 513 6.05 16.64 -12.65
C PHE A 513 4.69 16.09 -13.09
N VAL A 514 4.50 15.92 -14.39
CA VAL A 514 3.21 15.58 -14.97
C VAL A 514 3.35 14.43 -15.96
N GLU A 515 2.42 13.49 -15.91
CA GLU A 515 2.22 12.45 -16.91
C GLU A 515 0.94 12.79 -17.70
N LEU A 516 1.01 12.77 -19.03
CA LEU A 516 -0.13 13.12 -19.86
C LEU A 516 -1.05 11.93 -20.13
N VAL A 517 -2.31 12.24 -20.42
CA VAL A 517 -3.25 11.27 -20.99
C VAL A 517 -2.72 10.78 -22.33
N GLY A 518 -2.86 9.49 -22.60
CA GLY A 518 -2.36 8.89 -23.84
C GLY A 518 -2.88 9.62 -25.09
N GLY A 519 -1.95 10.08 -25.93
CA GLY A 519 -2.25 10.86 -27.15
C GLY A 519 -2.53 12.34 -26.94
N ALA A 520 -2.55 12.83 -25.69
CA ALA A 520 -2.65 14.27 -25.42
C ALA A 520 -1.32 14.98 -25.69
N SER A 521 -1.42 16.26 -26.07
CA SER A 521 -0.26 17.15 -26.31
C SER A 521 -0.54 18.50 -25.65
N VAL A 522 0.36 18.91 -24.78
CA VAL A 522 0.36 20.20 -24.09
C VAL A 522 1.81 20.52 -23.74
N THR A 523 2.16 21.79 -23.68
CA THR A 523 3.51 22.23 -23.29
C THR A 523 3.63 22.44 -21.78
N GLU A 524 4.85 22.37 -21.24
CA GLU A 524 5.13 22.68 -19.84
C GLU A 524 4.72 24.12 -19.48
N GLN A 525 4.89 25.06 -20.42
CA GLN A 525 4.49 26.46 -20.22
C GLN A 525 2.97 26.62 -20.12
N GLU A 526 2.19 25.94 -20.98
CA GLU A 526 0.72 25.96 -20.90
C GLU A 526 0.22 25.41 -19.55
N LEU A 527 0.84 24.34 -19.04
CA LEU A 527 0.51 23.77 -17.72
C LEU A 527 0.91 24.70 -16.58
N LEU A 528 2.06 25.40 -16.68
CA LEU A 528 2.45 26.42 -15.71
C LEU A 528 1.45 27.57 -15.66
N ASP A 529 1.01 28.05 -16.82
CA ASP A 529 0.07 29.16 -16.92
C ASP A 529 -1.32 28.73 -16.41
N PHE A 530 -1.78 27.52 -16.78
CA PHE A 530 -3.00 26.94 -16.22
C PHE A 530 -2.95 26.82 -14.69
N CYS A 531 -1.82 26.37 -14.15
CA CYS A 531 -1.64 26.24 -12.71
C CYS A 531 -1.67 27.61 -12.01
N LYS A 532 -1.10 28.65 -12.59
CA LYS A 532 -1.15 30.03 -12.06
C LYS A 532 -2.57 30.58 -11.95
N GLU A 533 -3.46 30.18 -12.86
CA GLU A 533 -4.87 30.59 -12.82
C GLU A 533 -5.67 29.89 -11.73
N LYS A 534 -5.28 28.66 -11.39
CA LYS A 534 -6.01 27.79 -10.43
C LYS A 534 -5.47 27.84 -9.01
N VAL A 535 -4.14 27.98 -8.85
CA VAL A 535 -3.49 28.08 -7.54
C VAL A 535 -3.45 29.54 -7.11
N HIS A 536 -4.31 29.90 -6.17
CA HIS A 536 -4.50 31.29 -5.76
C HIS A 536 -3.34 31.82 -4.90
N GLU A 537 -2.74 30.95 -4.11
CA GLU A 537 -1.56 31.33 -3.32
C GLU A 537 -0.34 31.49 -4.22
N ARG A 538 0.14 32.71 -4.39
CA ARG A 538 1.30 33.02 -5.25
C ARG A 538 2.56 32.26 -4.84
N ALA A 539 2.73 31.99 -3.56
CA ALA A 539 3.87 31.23 -3.05
C ALA A 539 3.83 29.75 -3.47
N ALA A 540 2.63 29.17 -3.62
CA ALA A 540 2.39 27.80 -4.02
C ALA A 540 2.51 27.58 -5.55
N GLN A 541 2.48 28.65 -6.36
CA GLN A 541 2.59 28.49 -7.80
C GLN A 541 3.95 27.88 -8.21
N PRO A 542 3.96 26.77 -8.98
CA PRO A 542 5.17 26.07 -9.35
C PRO A 542 6.08 26.95 -10.24
N LYS A 543 7.38 26.89 -9.95
CA LYS A 543 8.40 27.60 -10.73
C LYS A 543 8.92 26.81 -11.90
N HIS A 544 8.72 25.49 -11.88
CA HIS A 544 9.15 24.58 -12.91
C HIS A 544 8.12 23.47 -13.10
N MET A 545 7.96 23.06 -14.35
CA MET A 545 7.12 21.95 -14.77
C MET A 545 7.95 20.99 -15.60
N THR A 546 7.75 19.68 -15.42
CA THR A 546 8.38 18.65 -16.26
C THR A 546 7.32 17.66 -16.70
N ILE A 547 7.16 17.48 -18.01
CA ILE A 547 6.33 16.42 -18.58
C ILE A 547 7.16 15.15 -18.70
N MET A 548 6.68 14.06 -18.10
CA MET A 548 7.34 12.75 -18.11
C MET A 548 6.49 11.73 -18.87
N PRO A 549 7.11 10.76 -19.58
CA PRO A 549 6.36 9.65 -20.18
C PRO A 549 5.57 8.84 -19.17
N GLU A 550 6.12 8.64 -17.98
CA GLU A 550 5.52 7.97 -16.83
C GLU A 550 6.12 8.51 -15.53
N LEU A 551 5.28 8.82 -14.55
CA LEU A 551 5.73 9.21 -13.22
C LEU A 551 6.15 7.99 -12.40
N PRO A 552 7.17 8.10 -11.53
CA PRO A 552 7.53 7.03 -10.60
C PRO A 552 6.37 6.75 -9.64
N LYS A 553 6.00 5.48 -9.51
CA LYS A 553 4.87 5.02 -8.67
C LYS A 553 5.31 3.88 -7.75
N THR A 554 4.75 3.85 -6.55
CA THR A 554 4.90 2.71 -5.64
C THR A 554 4.16 1.48 -6.18
N ALA A 555 4.38 0.32 -5.55
CA ALA A 555 3.69 -0.92 -5.92
C ALA A 555 2.15 -0.83 -5.82
N VAL A 556 1.64 0.04 -4.96
CA VAL A 556 0.20 0.32 -4.79
C VAL A 556 -0.27 1.54 -5.60
N GLY A 557 0.54 2.04 -6.53
CA GLY A 557 0.15 3.10 -7.46
C GLY A 557 0.23 4.53 -6.94
N LYS A 558 0.82 4.80 -5.76
CA LYS A 558 1.08 6.18 -5.30
C LYS A 558 2.23 6.79 -6.08
N ILE A 559 2.15 8.08 -6.39
CA ILE A 559 3.31 8.82 -6.92
C ILE A 559 4.45 8.78 -5.90
N PHE A 560 5.62 8.39 -6.36
CA PHE A 560 6.80 8.23 -5.50
C PHE A 560 7.63 9.51 -5.49
N LYS A 561 7.21 10.48 -4.65
CA LYS A 561 7.83 11.81 -4.51
C LYS A 561 9.33 11.81 -4.22
N PRO A 562 9.92 10.85 -3.47
CA PRO A 562 11.37 10.82 -3.26
C PRO A 562 12.19 10.81 -4.55
N ASP A 563 11.77 10.07 -5.58
CA ASP A 563 12.48 10.06 -6.87
C ASP A 563 12.32 11.38 -7.62
N LEU A 564 11.16 12.03 -7.53
CA LEU A 564 10.94 13.36 -8.09
C LEU A 564 11.87 14.40 -7.43
N ARG A 565 12.04 14.32 -6.10
CA ARG A 565 12.99 15.19 -5.36
C ARG A 565 14.43 14.96 -5.80
N LYS A 566 14.86 13.69 -5.99
CA LYS A 566 16.20 13.37 -6.51
C LYS A 566 16.43 13.94 -7.89
N MET A 567 15.43 13.86 -8.78
CA MET A 567 15.48 14.46 -10.12
C MET A 567 15.61 15.97 -10.05
N ALA A 568 14.85 16.65 -9.19
CA ALA A 568 14.89 18.09 -9.02
C ALA A 568 16.25 18.55 -8.46
N ILE A 569 16.80 17.88 -7.44
CA ILE A 569 18.13 18.18 -6.89
C ILE A 569 19.19 18.00 -7.97
N THR A 570 19.15 16.88 -8.71
CA THR A 570 20.10 16.61 -9.80
C THR A 570 20.07 17.71 -10.86
N ARG A 571 18.87 18.15 -11.25
CA ARG A 571 18.70 19.22 -12.24
C ARG A 571 19.25 20.55 -11.74
N ILE A 572 18.79 21.03 -10.59
CA ILE A 572 19.17 22.34 -10.04
C ILE A 572 20.68 22.44 -9.77
N PHE A 573 21.27 21.39 -9.18
CA PHE A 573 22.70 21.38 -8.91
C PHE A 573 23.54 21.35 -10.18
N ASN A 574 23.12 20.58 -11.20
CA ASN A 574 23.80 20.57 -12.49
C ASN A 574 23.63 21.89 -13.25
N GLU A 575 22.50 22.59 -13.15
CA GLU A 575 22.30 23.93 -13.69
C GLU A 575 23.24 24.94 -13.01
N ALA A 576 23.30 24.94 -11.68
CA ALA A 576 24.19 25.83 -10.92
C ALA A 576 25.70 25.60 -11.24
N LEU A 577 26.13 24.34 -11.29
CA LEU A 577 27.49 23.97 -11.66
C LEU A 577 27.83 24.40 -13.09
N LYS A 578 26.89 24.23 -14.03
CA LYS A 578 27.07 24.66 -15.42
C LYS A 578 27.18 26.20 -15.52
N GLU A 579 26.33 26.93 -14.82
CA GLU A 579 26.33 28.40 -14.79
C GLU A 579 27.63 28.96 -14.21
N SER A 580 28.21 28.28 -13.21
CA SER A 580 29.54 28.66 -12.66
C SER A 580 30.71 28.28 -13.55
N GLY A 581 30.47 27.57 -14.67
CA GLY A 581 31.52 27.07 -15.56
C GLY A 581 32.25 25.83 -15.02
N SER A 582 31.76 25.19 -13.96
CA SER A 582 32.35 23.98 -13.37
C SER A 582 32.19 22.77 -14.27
N ALA A 583 33.25 21.93 -14.37
CA ALA A 583 33.20 20.64 -15.03
C ALA A 583 32.54 19.53 -14.16
N ALA A 584 32.32 19.80 -12.88
CA ALA A 584 31.70 18.87 -11.96
C ALA A 584 30.25 18.58 -12.35
N LYS A 585 29.78 17.35 -12.00
CA LYS A 585 28.43 16.92 -12.35
C LYS A 585 27.85 16.01 -11.28
N VAL A 586 26.60 16.22 -10.89
CA VAL A 586 25.84 15.29 -10.05
C VAL A 586 25.59 13.98 -10.83
N THR A 587 25.97 12.85 -10.26
CA THR A 587 25.80 11.51 -10.85
C THR A 587 24.63 10.76 -10.26
N SER A 588 24.37 10.99 -8.97
CA SER A 588 23.22 10.41 -8.25
C SER A 588 22.88 11.26 -7.03
N VAL A 589 21.70 11.01 -6.45
CA VAL A 589 21.29 11.55 -5.15
C VAL A 589 20.94 10.37 -4.27
N ILE A 590 21.63 10.23 -3.15
CA ILE A 590 21.43 9.17 -2.18
C ILE A 590 20.64 9.68 -0.97
N ASP A 591 20.03 8.75 -0.25
CA ASP A 591 19.35 9.03 1.01
C ASP A 591 20.27 8.63 2.18
N ASP A 592 20.88 9.62 2.81
CA ASP A 592 21.76 9.44 3.97
C ASP A 592 20.94 9.50 5.27
N LYS A 593 21.12 8.51 6.14
CA LYS A 593 20.33 8.39 7.39
C LYS A 593 20.41 9.61 8.32
N LYS A 594 21.49 10.39 8.26
CA LYS A 594 21.70 11.55 9.13
C LYS A 594 21.50 12.89 8.41
N ARG A 595 21.87 12.95 7.13
CA ARG A 595 21.89 14.17 6.32
C ARG A 595 20.69 14.30 5.37
N GLY A 596 19.86 13.26 5.24
CA GLY A 596 18.78 13.22 4.26
C GLY A 596 19.28 13.04 2.83
N LEU A 597 18.68 13.74 1.86
CA LEU A 597 19.10 13.64 0.47
C LEU A 597 20.45 14.34 0.23
N VAL A 598 21.44 13.60 -0.28
CA VAL A 598 22.81 14.05 -0.53
C VAL A 598 23.19 13.76 -1.97
N ALA A 599 23.60 14.81 -2.69
CA ALA A 599 24.05 14.70 -4.07
C ALA A 599 25.48 14.14 -4.15
N GLN A 600 25.69 13.11 -4.97
CA GLN A 600 26.99 12.54 -5.30
C GLN A 600 27.55 13.29 -6.51
N VAL A 601 28.65 14.01 -6.33
CA VAL A 601 29.22 14.91 -7.35
C VAL A 601 30.53 14.34 -7.90
N LYS A 602 30.54 13.97 -9.17
CA LYS A 602 31.76 13.61 -9.90
C LYS A 602 32.51 14.91 -10.27
N MET A 603 33.72 15.06 -9.77
CA MET A 603 34.49 16.31 -9.85
C MET A 603 35.01 16.62 -11.26
N ASN A 604 35.33 15.64 -12.11
CA ASN A 604 35.83 15.81 -13.48
C ASN A 604 36.99 16.78 -13.61
N GLY A 605 37.83 16.91 -12.58
CA GLY A 605 38.93 17.85 -12.50
C GLY A 605 38.59 19.23 -11.91
N ALA A 606 37.34 19.44 -11.50
CA ALA A 606 36.95 20.67 -10.76
C ALA A 606 37.55 20.68 -9.35
N ASN A 607 37.77 21.84 -8.79
CA ASN A 607 38.20 22.01 -7.41
C ASN A 607 37.01 21.85 -6.46
N GLU A 608 37.18 21.12 -5.37
CA GLU A 608 36.16 20.89 -4.37
C GLU A 608 35.68 22.18 -3.67
N SER A 609 36.62 23.12 -3.44
CA SER A 609 36.29 24.46 -2.87
C SER A 609 35.35 25.24 -3.78
N ASP A 610 35.64 25.25 -5.10
CA ASP A 610 34.85 26.01 -6.07
C ASP A 610 33.44 25.39 -6.23
N VAL A 611 33.37 24.06 -6.23
CA VAL A 611 32.09 23.33 -6.22
C VAL A 611 31.32 23.61 -4.93
N GLY A 612 32.03 23.68 -3.79
CA GLY A 612 31.45 24.03 -2.50
C GLY A 612 30.86 25.44 -2.48
N GLU A 613 31.54 26.43 -3.05
CA GLU A 613 31.00 27.81 -3.15
C GLU A 613 29.68 27.85 -3.93
N VAL A 614 29.52 26.99 -4.96
CA VAL A 614 28.32 26.94 -5.77
C VAL A 614 27.18 26.15 -5.07
N LEU A 615 27.48 25.01 -4.44
CA LEU A 615 26.45 24.12 -3.94
C LEU A 615 26.05 24.34 -2.48
N ASN A 616 26.92 24.93 -1.64
CA ASN A 616 26.62 25.19 -0.23
C ASN A 616 25.60 26.32 0.01
N VAL A 617 25.18 27.04 -1.04
CA VAL A 617 24.09 28.01 -0.94
C VAL A 617 22.71 27.33 -0.85
N PHE A 618 22.63 26.04 -1.22
CA PHE A 618 21.42 25.26 -1.14
C PHE A 618 21.32 24.53 0.20
N THR A 619 20.09 24.19 0.60
CA THR A 619 19.80 23.49 1.86
C THR A 619 20.10 21.99 1.82
N PHE A 620 20.30 21.42 0.64
CA PHE A 620 20.60 19.99 0.45
C PHE A 620 22.11 19.75 0.42
N GLY A 621 22.52 18.64 1.06
CA GLY A 621 23.91 18.24 1.13
C GLY A 621 24.45 17.69 -0.20
N TRP A 622 25.79 17.76 -0.34
CA TRP A 622 26.52 17.11 -1.42
C TRP A 622 27.83 16.51 -0.92
N GLU A 623 28.43 15.61 -1.67
CA GLU A 623 29.75 15.06 -1.42
C GLU A 623 30.41 14.64 -2.74
N ALA A 624 31.74 14.65 -2.77
CA ALA A 624 32.51 14.19 -3.93
C ALA A 624 32.39 12.67 -4.07
N ALA A 625 32.12 12.18 -5.30
CA ALA A 625 31.91 10.78 -5.66
C ALA A 625 33.10 10.21 -6.44
#